data_c7c6a3921d7184409b3e4b491abe861e
#
_entry.id   c7c6a3921d7184409b3e4b491abe861e
#
_cell.length_a   1.000
_cell.length_b   1.000
_cell.length_c   1.000
_cell.angle_alpha   90.00
_cell.angle_beta   90.00
_cell.angle_gamma   90.00
#
_symmetry.space_group_name_H-M   'P 1'
#
loop_
_entity.id
_entity.type
_entity.pdbx_description
1 polymer ?
#
loop_
_entity_poly.entity_id
_entity_poly.type
_entity_poly.pdbx_seq_one_letter_code
_entity_poly.pdbx_strand_id
1 'polypeptide(L)'
;MTSQGGPGNFEQEILPHLDAAYNLARWLTHNEQDAQDAVQEAYLRAFRFFPGFRGGSARAWLMKIVRNACYTWLHVNRPLQEAAEFDEIYFLPDSRVLNPEEVVLQNDSIILVREALATLSSNFREVLILRELEGMSYREIADITGMPAGTVMSSLSRARDCLRQTLIRLSNCNRLPPSPEITPAAHN
;
A
#
# COMPACT_ATOMS: atom_id res chain seq x y z
N MET A 1 -8.60 -29.13 26.77
CA MET A 1 -8.14 -27.94 27.51
C MET A 1 -8.20 -26.77 26.53
N THR A 2 -9.26 -26.01 26.62
CA THR A 2 -9.55 -24.88 25.73
C THR A 2 -8.78 -23.67 26.23
N SER A 3 -7.72 -23.26 25.50
CA SER A 3 -7.07 -21.96 25.72
C SER A 3 -8.10 -20.86 25.43
N GLN A 4 -8.61 -20.26 26.48
CA GLN A 4 -9.44 -19.07 26.36
C GLN A 4 -8.54 -17.92 25.93
N GLY A 5 -8.81 -17.35 24.73
CA GLY A 5 -8.23 -16.10 24.30
C GLY A 5 -8.66 -14.97 25.25
N GLY A 6 -7.85 -14.72 26.27
CA GLY A 6 -8.02 -13.58 27.17
C GLY A 6 -7.30 -12.34 26.64
N PRO A 7 -7.59 -11.12 27.15
CA PRO A 7 -6.95 -9.87 26.70
C PRO A 7 -5.41 -9.87 26.80
N GLY A 8 -4.80 -10.79 27.57
CA GLY A 8 -3.35 -10.94 27.65
C GLY A 8 -2.69 -11.60 26.42
N ASN A 9 -3.47 -12.22 25.56
CA ASN A 9 -2.96 -12.88 24.34
C ASN A 9 -3.06 -11.95 23.13
N PHE A 10 -3.93 -10.93 23.17
CA PHE A 10 -4.08 -9.96 22.08
C PHE A 10 -2.79 -9.17 21.82
N GLU A 11 -2.18 -8.65 22.87
CA GLU A 11 -0.95 -7.86 22.73
C GLU A 11 0.19 -8.71 22.16
N GLN A 12 0.33 -9.94 22.62
CA GLN A 12 1.38 -10.84 22.15
C GLN A 12 1.19 -11.29 20.69
N GLU A 13 -0.06 -11.48 20.27
CA GLU A 13 -0.36 -11.96 18.92
C GLU A 13 -0.52 -10.83 17.88
N ILE A 14 -0.94 -9.64 18.28
CA ILE A 14 -1.31 -8.57 17.36
C ILE A 14 -0.28 -7.44 17.30
N LEU A 15 0.27 -6.99 18.45
CA LEU A 15 1.23 -5.89 18.49
C LEU A 15 2.46 -6.09 17.59
N PRO A 16 3.05 -7.30 17.47
CA PRO A 16 4.21 -7.50 16.60
C PRO A 16 3.93 -7.21 15.11
N HIS A 17 2.66 -7.07 14.73
CA HIS A 17 2.25 -6.86 13.33
C HIS A 17 1.80 -5.43 13.05
N LEU A 18 1.96 -4.50 14.01
CA LEU A 18 1.50 -3.12 13.88
C LEU A 18 2.24 -2.37 12.76
N ASP A 19 3.55 -2.55 12.66
CA ASP A 19 4.35 -1.90 11.60
C ASP A 19 3.91 -2.36 10.20
N ALA A 20 3.69 -3.65 10.02
CA ALA A 20 3.19 -4.22 8.79
C ALA A 20 1.78 -3.70 8.45
N ALA A 21 0.91 -3.56 9.45
CA ALA A 21 -0.42 -2.98 9.33
C ALA A 21 -0.37 -1.52 8.88
N TYR A 22 0.51 -0.73 9.49
CA TYR A 22 0.73 0.66 9.13
C TYR A 22 1.29 0.81 7.70
N ASN A 23 2.28 -0.02 7.33
CA ASN A 23 2.82 -0.03 5.98
C ASN A 23 1.74 -0.29 4.94
N LEU A 24 0.89 -1.32 5.15
CA LEU A 24 -0.22 -1.60 4.25
C LEU A 24 -1.17 -0.40 4.14
N ALA A 25 -1.56 0.18 5.28
CA ALA A 25 -2.46 1.34 5.30
C ALA A 25 -1.88 2.54 4.55
N ARG A 26 -0.60 2.85 4.75
CA ARG A 26 0.11 3.93 4.02
C ARG A 26 0.05 3.77 2.51
N TRP A 27 0.23 2.54 2.03
CA TRP A 27 0.17 2.25 0.60
C TRP A 27 -1.24 2.29 0.03
N LEU A 28 -2.26 1.99 0.85
CA LEU A 28 -3.66 2.02 0.41
C LEU A 28 -4.25 3.43 0.46
N THR A 29 -3.95 4.22 1.50
CA THR A 29 -4.54 5.56 1.69
C THR A 29 -3.75 6.66 1.01
N HIS A 30 -2.46 6.46 0.73
CA HIS A 30 -1.52 7.47 0.20
C HIS A 30 -1.36 8.72 1.06
N ASN A 31 -1.88 8.72 2.26
CA ASN A 31 -1.83 9.82 3.22
C ASN A 31 -1.43 9.27 4.59
N GLU A 32 -0.55 9.96 5.29
CA GLU A 32 -0.05 9.52 6.58
C GLU A 32 -1.12 9.57 7.66
N GLN A 33 -1.85 10.67 7.71
CA GLN A 33 -2.91 10.85 8.69
C GLN A 33 -4.04 9.85 8.48
N ASP A 34 -4.48 9.67 7.23
CA ASP A 34 -5.51 8.68 6.88
C ASP A 34 -5.06 7.25 7.23
N ALA A 35 -3.77 6.94 7.02
CA ALA A 35 -3.21 5.65 7.39
C ALA A 35 -3.23 5.43 8.91
N GLN A 36 -2.85 6.43 9.70
CA GLN A 36 -2.89 6.39 11.16
C GLN A 36 -4.32 6.18 11.65
N ASP A 37 -5.28 6.92 11.13
CA ASP A 37 -6.68 6.84 11.52
C ASP A 37 -7.27 5.46 11.14
N ALA A 38 -6.98 4.96 9.93
CA ALA A 38 -7.42 3.65 9.48
C ALA A 38 -6.83 2.51 10.33
N VAL A 39 -5.55 2.61 10.69
CA VAL A 39 -4.88 1.61 11.56
C VAL A 39 -5.44 1.65 12.97
N GLN A 40 -5.68 2.83 13.53
CA GLN A 40 -6.30 2.98 14.85
C GLN A 40 -7.69 2.34 14.88
N GLU A 41 -8.54 2.64 13.90
CA GLU A 41 -9.86 2.01 13.78
C GLU A 41 -9.77 0.49 13.60
N ALA A 42 -8.84 0.03 12.75
CA ALA A 42 -8.61 -1.39 12.55
C ALA A 42 -8.18 -2.09 13.85
N TYR A 43 -7.35 -1.43 14.65
CA TYR A 43 -6.87 -1.96 15.91
C TYR A 43 -8.00 -2.08 16.94
N LEU A 44 -8.86 -1.07 17.05
CA LEU A 44 -10.05 -1.12 17.91
C LEU A 44 -11.01 -2.24 17.50
N ARG A 45 -11.19 -2.44 16.19
CA ARG A 45 -11.98 -3.56 15.65
C ARG A 45 -11.31 -4.90 15.97
N ALA A 46 -10.01 -5.02 15.75
CA ALA A 46 -9.25 -6.23 16.07
C ALA A 46 -9.37 -6.56 17.55
N PHE A 47 -9.19 -5.60 18.44
CA PHE A 47 -9.36 -5.81 19.89
C PHE A 47 -10.77 -6.32 20.24
N ARG A 48 -11.80 -5.71 19.67
CA ARG A 48 -13.20 -6.10 19.91
C ARG A 48 -13.52 -7.51 19.42
N PHE A 49 -12.98 -7.90 18.26
CA PHE A 49 -13.28 -9.19 17.63
C PHE A 49 -12.28 -10.29 17.97
N PHE A 50 -11.21 -10.00 18.69
CA PHE A 50 -10.18 -10.95 19.07
C PHE A 50 -10.71 -12.17 19.87
N PRO A 51 -11.71 -12.04 20.77
CA PRO A 51 -12.30 -13.20 21.44
C PRO A 51 -12.90 -14.23 20.47
N GLY A 52 -13.23 -13.81 19.24
CA GLY A 52 -13.71 -14.69 18.17
C GLY A 52 -12.62 -15.21 17.23
N PHE A 53 -11.36 -14.79 17.42
CA PHE A 53 -10.24 -15.28 16.65
C PHE A 53 -9.97 -16.75 16.99
N ARG A 54 -10.08 -17.63 16.02
CA ARG A 54 -10.00 -19.08 16.22
C ARG A 54 -8.63 -19.68 15.85
N GLY A 55 -7.58 -18.85 15.87
CA GLY A 55 -6.23 -19.26 15.49
C GLY A 55 -5.97 -19.10 13.99
N GLY A 56 -4.79 -19.54 13.55
CA GLY A 56 -4.26 -19.29 12.22
C GLY A 56 -3.26 -18.13 12.21
N SER A 57 -3.07 -17.46 11.07
CA SER A 57 -2.17 -16.32 10.96
C SER A 57 -2.82 -15.07 11.53
N ALA A 58 -2.44 -14.69 12.77
CA ALA A 58 -2.88 -13.45 13.41
C ALA A 58 -2.53 -12.23 12.55
N ARG A 59 -1.37 -12.29 11.89
CA ARG A 59 -0.92 -11.27 10.94
C ARG A 59 -1.87 -11.14 9.75
N ALA A 60 -2.23 -12.23 9.07
CA ALA A 60 -3.16 -12.18 7.94
C ALA A 60 -4.56 -11.72 8.36
N TRP A 61 -5.00 -12.14 9.55
CA TRP A 61 -6.28 -11.70 10.12
C TRP A 61 -6.29 -10.19 10.40
N LEU A 62 -5.23 -9.64 11.00
CA LEU A 62 -5.08 -8.20 11.22
C LEU A 62 -5.03 -7.44 9.89
N MET A 63 -4.23 -7.91 8.90
CA MET A 63 -4.13 -7.28 7.58
C MET A 63 -5.48 -7.17 6.88
N LYS A 64 -6.33 -8.18 7.00
CA LYS A 64 -7.69 -8.15 6.47
C LYS A 64 -8.53 -7.05 7.11
N ILE A 65 -8.41 -6.87 8.43
CA ILE A 65 -9.14 -5.81 9.16
C ILE A 65 -8.64 -4.44 8.74
N VAL A 66 -7.32 -4.25 8.66
CA VAL A 66 -6.68 -2.99 8.22
C VAL A 66 -7.10 -2.63 6.80
N ARG A 67 -7.00 -3.58 5.87
CA ARG A 67 -7.48 -3.42 4.51
C ARG A 67 -8.92 -2.90 4.45
N ASN A 68 -9.81 -3.59 5.16
CA ASN A 68 -11.23 -3.22 5.18
C ASN A 68 -11.45 -1.84 5.80
N ALA A 69 -10.70 -1.47 6.83
CA ALA A 69 -10.75 -0.14 7.44
C ALA A 69 -10.30 0.93 6.42
N CYS A 70 -9.19 0.72 5.71
CA CYS A 70 -8.71 1.63 4.68
C CYS A 70 -9.74 1.85 3.55
N TYR A 71 -10.32 0.78 3.02
CA TYR A 71 -11.34 0.92 1.98
C TYR A 71 -12.61 1.60 2.49
N THR A 72 -13.04 1.32 3.72
CA THR A 72 -14.16 2.04 4.34
C THR A 72 -13.84 3.53 4.48
N TRP A 73 -12.65 3.86 4.96
CA TRP A 73 -12.18 5.24 5.10
C TRP A 73 -12.18 5.98 3.76
N LEU A 74 -11.62 5.36 2.73
CA LEU A 74 -11.57 5.93 1.39
C LEU A 74 -12.96 6.17 0.81
N HIS A 75 -13.90 5.24 1.02
CA HIS A 75 -15.30 5.41 0.56
C HIS A 75 -16.04 6.54 1.27
N VAL A 76 -15.77 6.75 2.55
CA VAL A 76 -16.45 7.77 3.35
C VAL A 76 -15.87 9.17 3.10
N ASN A 77 -14.56 9.27 2.95
CA ASN A 77 -13.84 10.56 2.96
C ASN A 77 -13.47 11.08 1.55
N ARG A 78 -13.61 10.26 0.49
CA ARG A 78 -13.41 10.74 -0.88
C ARG A 78 -14.74 11.08 -1.54
N PRO A 79 -14.84 12.25 -2.22
CA PRO A 79 -16.03 12.61 -3.01
C PRO A 79 -16.32 11.53 -4.08
N LEU A 80 -17.60 11.28 -4.35
CA LEU A 80 -18.07 10.28 -5.32
C LEU A 80 -17.47 10.43 -6.73
N GLN A 81 -16.98 11.62 -7.09
CA GLN A 81 -16.32 11.88 -8.36
C GLN A 81 -14.94 11.21 -8.49
N GLU A 82 -14.21 11.03 -7.39
CA GLU A 82 -12.93 10.32 -7.40
C GLU A 82 -13.09 8.80 -7.33
N ALA A 83 -14.23 8.30 -6.87
CA ALA A 83 -14.50 6.87 -6.76
C ALA A 83 -14.76 6.20 -8.13
N ALA A 84 -15.22 6.95 -9.14
CA ALA A 84 -15.46 6.45 -10.49
C ALA A 84 -14.18 6.33 -11.33
N GLU A 85 -13.11 7.07 -10.96
CA GLU A 85 -11.79 7.01 -11.59
C GLU A 85 -10.89 5.91 -11.03
N PHE A 86 -11.41 5.05 -10.16
CA PHE A 86 -10.64 3.98 -9.53
C PHE A 86 -10.20 2.87 -10.49
N ASP A 87 -10.74 2.83 -11.71
CA ASP A 87 -10.38 1.83 -12.73
C ASP A 87 -9.39 2.32 -13.79
N GLU A 88 -9.25 3.62 -14.01
CA GLU A 88 -8.29 4.13 -15.01
C GLU A 88 -7.82 5.55 -14.65
N ILE A 89 -6.51 5.69 -14.45
CA ILE A 89 -5.72 6.92 -14.68
C ILE A 89 -5.83 8.03 -13.62
N TYR A 90 -4.65 8.50 -13.25
CA TYR A 90 -4.25 9.68 -12.46
C TYR A 90 -4.06 9.48 -10.95
N PHE A 91 -2.93 8.87 -10.59
CA PHE A 91 -2.22 9.27 -9.39
C PHE A 91 -1.01 10.12 -9.79
N LEU A 92 -1.20 11.42 -9.79
CA LEU A 92 -0.07 12.31 -9.55
C LEU A 92 0.35 12.06 -8.10
N PRO A 93 1.61 11.72 -7.83
CA PRO A 93 2.08 11.59 -6.46
C PRO A 93 1.89 12.96 -5.80
N ASP A 94 1.13 13.00 -4.71
CA ASP A 94 1.15 14.16 -3.83
C ASP A 94 2.59 14.26 -3.32
N SER A 95 3.33 15.24 -3.84
CA SER A 95 4.73 15.49 -3.55
C SER A 95 4.98 15.93 -2.09
N ARG A 96 3.96 15.83 -1.22
CA ARG A 96 4.01 16.24 0.18
C ARG A 96 4.40 15.15 1.16
N VAL A 97 4.68 13.92 0.71
CA VAL A 97 4.93 12.77 1.60
C VAL A 97 6.42 12.47 1.80
N LEU A 98 7.30 13.36 1.39
CA LEU A 98 8.73 13.24 1.71
C LEU A 98 9.06 14.18 2.85
N ASN A 99 9.26 13.61 4.05
CA ASN A 99 9.89 14.35 5.15
C ASN A 99 11.28 14.78 4.66
N PRO A 100 11.63 16.10 4.67
CA PRO A 100 12.90 16.59 4.13
C PRO A 100 14.15 15.94 4.76
N GLU A 101 14.05 15.43 5.99
CA GLU A 101 15.13 14.75 6.69
C GLU A 101 15.38 13.32 6.18
N GLU A 102 14.36 12.66 5.59
CA GLU A 102 14.51 11.32 4.98
C GLU A 102 15.08 11.40 3.55
N VAL A 103 14.97 12.54 2.89
CA VAL A 103 15.39 12.73 1.48
C VAL A 103 16.90 12.74 1.34
N VAL A 104 17.66 13.11 2.37
CA VAL A 104 19.13 13.27 2.29
C VAL A 104 19.87 11.93 2.27
N LEU A 105 19.24 10.82 2.64
CA LEU A 105 19.87 9.48 2.68
C LEU A 105 19.16 8.42 1.82
N GLN A 106 18.13 8.77 1.07
CA GLN A 106 17.42 7.78 0.24
C GLN A 106 18.00 7.74 -1.16
N ASN A 107 18.59 6.60 -1.45
CA ASN A 107 19.06 6.19 -2.77
C ASN A 107 17.97 6.47 -3.83
N ASP A 108 18.29 7.18 -4.91
CA ASP A 108 17.39 7.50 -6.04
C ASP A 108 16.53 6.32 -6.49
N SER A 109 17.05 5.10 -6.31
CA SER A 109 16.36 3.84 -6.61
C SER A 109 15.11 3.60 -5.75
N ILE A 110 15.10 4.04 -4.49
CA ILE A 110 13.94 3.85 -3.58
C ILE A 110 12.82 4.80 -3.99
N ILE A 111 13.17 6.03 -4.32
CA ILE A 111 12.21 7.04 -4.82
C ILE A 111 11.56 6.52 -6.10
N LEU A 112 12.38 6.03 -7.04
CA LEU A 112 11.91 5.49 -8.31
C LEU A 112 10.92 4.32 -8.14
N VAL A 113 11.22 3.40 -7.21
CA VAL A 113 10.32 2.26 -6.92
C VAL A 113 9.01 2.75 -6.29
N ARG A 114 9.06 3.72 -5.37
CA ARG A 114 7.86 4.30 -4.77
C ARG A 114 6.97 4.98 -5.81
N GLU A 115 7.56 5.78 -6.69
CA GLU A 115 6.85 6.42 -7.81
C GLU A 115 6.22 5.38 -8.73
N ALA A 116 6.97 4.34 -9.10
CA ALA A 116 6.46 3.27 -9.95
C ALA A 116 5.29 2.51 -9.29
N LEU A 117 5.38 2.20 -8.00
CA LEU A 117 4.28 1.58 -7.26
C LEU A 117 3.05 2.48 -7.16
N ALA A 118 3.24 3.81 -7.03
CA ALA A 118 2.14 4.76 -6.97
C ALA A 118 1.32 4.82 -8.27
N THR A 119 1.93 4.51 -9.43
CA THR A 119 1.22 4.48 -10.72
C THR A 119 0.40 3.21 -10.98
N LEU A 120 0.57 2.17 -10.15
CA LEU A 120 -0.18 0.94 -10.31
C LEU A 120 -1.63 1.11 -9.82
N SER A 121 -2.56 0.37 -10.43
CA SER A 121 -3.90 0.25 -9.88
C SER A 121 -3.87 -0.26 -8.44
N SER A 122 -4.86 0.12 -7.62
CA SER A 122 -4.94 -0.26 -6.21
C SER A 122 -4.83 -1.78 -6.01
N ASN A 123 -5.51 -2.57 -6.84
CA ASN A 123 -5.48 -4.02 -6.77
C ASN A 123 -4.07 -4.61 -7.04
N PHE A 124 -3.37 -4.10 -8.04
CA PHE A 124 -2.02 -4.57 -8.37
C PHE A 124 -1.01 -4.16 -7.29
N ARG A 125 -1.12 -2.93 -6.80
CA ARG A 125 -0.29 -2.44 -5.72
C ARG A 125 -0.50 -3.25 -4.45
N GLU A 126 -1.76 -3.50 -4.07
CA GLU A 126 -2.11 -4.27 -2.88
C GLU A 126 -1.48 -5.67 -2.89
N VAL A 127 -1.66 -6.43 -3.96
CA VAL A 127 -1.11 -7.80 -4.03
C VAL A 127 0.41 -7.80 -4.04
N LEU A 128 1.07 -6.80 -4.66
CA LEU A 128 2.53 -6.65 -4.61
C LEU A 128 3.03 -6.36 -3.20
N ILE A 129 2.39 -5.42 -2.49
CA ILE A 129 2.77 -5.06 -1.12
C ILE A 129 2.63 -6.27 -0.20
N LEU A 130 1.48 -6.94 -0.24
CA LEU A 130 1.24 -8.12 0.58
C LEU A 130 2.24 -9.25 0.27
N ARG A 131 2.64 -9.41 -0.99
CA ARG A 131 3.58 -10.46 -1.38
C ARG A 131 5.03 -10.11 -1.14
N GLU A 132 5.49 -8.97 -1.68
CA GLU A 132 6.91 -8.63 -1.76
C GLU A 132 7.43 -7.94 -0.49
N LEU A 133 6.61 -7.09 0.14
CA LEU A 133 7.01 -6.38 1.36
C LEU A 133 6.61 -7.16 2.61
N GLU A 134 5.40 -7.70 2.62
CA GLU A 134 4.88 -8.40 3.79
C GLU A 134 5.08 -9.92 3.75
N GLY A 135 5.61 -10.48 2.67
CA GLY A 135 5.97 -11.89 2.56
C GLY A 135 4.79 -12.87 2.67
N MET A 136 3.54 -12.39 2.44
CA MET A 136 2.34 -13.22 2.56
C MET A 136 2.32 -14.34 1.50
N SER A 137 1.80 -15.50 1.87
CA SER A 137 1.51 -16.57 0.93
C SER A 137 0.32 -16.22 0.03
N TYR A 138 0.22 -16.85 -1.14
CA TYR A 138 -0.93 -16.65 -2.04
C TYR A 138 -2.28 -16.94 -1.39
N ARG A 139 -2.31 -17.90 -0.45
CA ARG A 139 -3.51 -18.24 0.30
C ARG A 139 -3.89 -17.12 1.28
N GLU A 140 -2.92 -16.59 2.02
CA GLU A 140 -3.17 -15.46 2.91
C GLU A 140 -3.62 -14.21 2.14
N ILE A 141 -2.98 -13.92 0.99
CA ILE A 141 -3.41 -12.82 0.12
C ILE A 141 -4.85 -13.03 -0.36
N ALA A 142 -5.20 -14.26 -0.77
CA ALA A 142 -6.57 -14.60 -1.16
C ALA A 142 -7.57 -14.35 -0.01
N ASP A 143 -7.22 -14.77 1.20
CA ASP A 143 -8.05 -14.58 2.40
C ASP A 143 -8.18 -13.08 2.78
N ILE A 144 -7.12 -12.29 2.63
CA ILE A 144 -7.09 -10.86 2.92
C ILE A 144 -7.92 -10.08 1.90
N THR A 145 -7.69 -10.34 0.61
CA THR A 145 -8.28 -9.57 -0.50
C THR A 145 -9.68 -10.05 -0.88
N GLY A 146 -10.02 -11.30 -0.52
CA GLY A 146 -11.25 -11.96 -0.96
C GLY A 146 -11.17 -12.50 -2.40
N MET A 147 -10.00 -12.42 -3.05
CA MET A 147 -9.81 -12.95 -4.41
C MET A 147 -9.55 -14.46 -4.39
N PRO A 148 -9.98 -15.22 -5.42
CA PRO A 148 -9.52 -16.59 -5.60
C PRO A 148 -8.00 -16.67 -5.75
N ALA A 149 -7.37 -17.72 -5.22
CA ALA A 149 -5.91 -17.88 -5.26
C ALA A 149 -5.33 -17.83 -6.68
N GLY A 150 -6.04 -18.37 -7.68
CA GLY A 150 -5.66 -18.28 -9.10
C GLY A 150 -5.66 -16.83 -9.61
N THR A 151 -6.60 -16.02 -9.15
CA THR A 151 -6.67 -14.57 -9.45
C THR A 151 -5.51 -13.82 -8.80
N VAL A 152 -5.14 -14.16 -7.55
CA VAL A 152 -3.97 -13.59 -6.88
C VAL A 152 -2.70 -13.84 -7.69
N MET A 153 -2.50 -15.08 -8.15
CA MET A 153 -1.32 -15.44 -8.96
C MET A 153 -1.25 -14.64 -10.27
N SER A 154 -2.37 -14.57 -11.00
CA SER A 154 -2.42 -13.83 -12.27
C SER A 154 -2.28 -12.31 -12.06
N SER A 155 -2.86 -11.77 -11.00
CA SER A 155 -2.74 -10.35 -10.63
C SER A 155 -1.30 -10.00 -10.26
N LEU A 156 -0.60 -10.84 -9.49
CA LEU A 156 0.81 -10.66 -9.16
C LEU A 156 1.71 -10.67 -10.40
N SER A 157 1.48 -11.60 -11.34
CA SER A 157 2.23 -11.64 -12.59
C SER A 157 2.08 -10.34 -13.37
N ARG A 158 0.84 -9.90 -13.58
CA ARG A 158 0.55 -8.64 -14.29
C ARG A 158 1.10 -7.43 -13.55
N ALA A 159 0.95 -7.37 -12.22
CA ALA A 159 1.45 -6.29 -11.40
C ALA A 159 2.98 -6.14 -11.50
N ARG A 160 3.72 -7.26 -11.48
CA ARG A 160 5.18 -7.27 -11.68
C ARG A 160 5.57 -6.78 -13.07
N ASP A 161 4.82 -7.17 -14.10
CA ASP A 161 5.07 -6.72 -15.48
C ASP A 161 4.81 -5.21 -15.62
N CYS A 162 3.70 -4.71 -15.07
CA CYS A 162 3.41 -3.27 -15.05
C CYS A 162 4.47 -2.47 -14.28
N LEU A 163 4.87 -2.95 -13.09
CA LEU A 163 5.92 -2.33 -12.28
C LEU A 163 7.23 -2.23 -13.06
N ARG A 164 7.67 -3.33 -13.69
CA ARG A 164 8.89 -3.37 -14.48
C ARG A 164 8.86 -2.39 -15.64
N GLN A 165 7.76 -2.33 -16.40
CA GLN A 165 7.60 -1.40 -17.51
C GLN A 165 7.64 0.05 -17.03
N THR A 166 6.99 0.35 -15.91
CA THR A 166 7.01 1.69 -15.32
C THR A 166 8.40 2.09 -14.86
N LEU A 167 9.12 1.18 -14.18
CA LEU A 167 10.51 1.44 -13.76
C LEU A 167 11.44 1.73 -14.93
N ILE A 168 11.33 0.97 -16.02
CA ILE A 168 12.12 1.24 -17.25
C ILE A 168 11.80 2.62 -17.81
N ARG A 169 10.52 2.99 -17.88
CA ARG A 169 10.09 4.30 -18.38
C ARG A 169 10.63 5.44 -17.52
N LEU A 170 10.49 5.36 -16.20
CA LEU A 170 10.97 6.38 -15.25
C LEU A 170 12.50 6.50 -15.28
N SER A 171 13.22 5.37 -15.34
CA SER A 171 14.69 5.35 -15.44
C SER A 171 15.19 6.01 -16.73
N ASN A 172 14.48 5.86 -17.84
CA ASN A 172 14.83 6.48 -19.11
C ASN A 172 14.53 7.98 -19.11
N CYS A 173 13.44 8.43 -18.46
CA CYS A 173 13.13 9.86 -18.30
C CYS A 173 14.18 10.57 -17.44
N ASN A 174 14.68 9.94 -16.39
CA ASN A 174 15.74 10.52 -15.53
C ASN A 174 17.12 10.58 -16.19
N ARG A 175 17.32 9.89 -17.31
CA ARG A 175 18.59 9.90 -18.08
C ARG A 175 18.62 10.90 -19.23
N LEU A 176 17.53 11.58 -19.54
CA LEU A 176 17.50 12.62 -20.56
C LEU A 176 18.17 13.88 -19.98
N PRO A 177 19.20 14.44 -20.68
CA PRO A 177 19.79 15.70 -20.27
C PRO A 177 18.72 16.82 -20.35
N PRO A 178 18.83 17.86 -19.49
CA PRO A 178 17.92 18.99 -19.58
C PRO A 178 17.92 19.54 -21.01
N SER A 179 16.73 19.81 -21.54
CA SER A 179 16.55 20.40 -22.85
C SER A 179 17.44 21.66 -22.98
N PRO A 180 18.18 21.88 -24.10
CA PRO A 180 19.00 23.04 -24.21
C PRO A 180 18.13 24.29 -24.06
N GLU A 181 18.52 25.18 -23.15
CA GLU A 181 17.89 26.48 -22.97
C GLU A 181 17.88 27.20 -24.34
N ILE A 182 16.69 27.51 -24.82
CA ILE A 182 16.51 28.38 -25.99
C ILE A 182 16.95 29.78 -25.57
N THR A 183 18.19 30.12 -25.82
CA THR A 183 18.68 31.48 -25.66
C THR A 183 17.90 32.36 -26.65
N PRO A 184 17.15 33.38 -26.17
CA PRO A 184 16.49 34.30 -27.10
C PRO A 184 17.57 35.07 -27.86
N ALA A 185 17.51 35.00 -29.20
CA ALA A 185 18.38 35.76 -30.08
C ALA A 185 18.25 37.24 -29.76
N ALA A 186 19.35 37.86 -29.41
CA ALA A 186 19.47 39.31 -29.28
C ALA A 186 19.16 39.95 -30.63
N HIS A 187 18.08 40.70 -30.66
CA HIS A 187 17.83 41.60 -31.78
C HIS A 187 18.75 42.81 -31.63
N ASN A 188 19.60 42.95 -32.60
CA ASN A 188 20.41 44.17 -32.84
C ASN A 188 19.64 45.09 -33.77
#